data_6a37e831e98956c66c036c60c5b966bb
#
_entry.id   6a37e831e98956c66c036c60c5b966bb
#
_cell.length_a   1.000
_cell.length_b   1.000
_cell.length_c   1.000
_cell.angle_alpha   90.00
_cell.angle_beta   90.00
_cell.angle_gamma   90.00
#
_symmetry.space_group_name_H-M   'P 1'
#
loop_
_entity.id
_entity.type
_entity.pdbx_description
1 polymer ?
#
loop_
_entity_poly.entity_id
_entity_poly.type
_entity_poly.pdbx_seq_one_letter_code
_entity_poly.pdbx_strand_id
1 'polypeptide(L)'
;MTENFNDEDLDNNANIIEVLLNQNKKILEENKSISQELESLKNENKNLKINFDKSNKLTNKILDSYNENFKLLFYYYDLKPKSVLKNMQDVCQQILDLVVNICNKHDIEYWLDGTTLLGATHHEGFLLGDNDIDLGMMRKDYELFLEVFGSELKEYGLEKHVKWKLLRHGNNVLYFIQISCAGFAVLDIFPYDYIEDPPENIKQLYGDEKNKFKSNILEDKSYSESINEVYVNLNLSHDQKSFVIPGVERPGSSTFYLQKTSELFPLTTATFNNHEYCVPKNNDYHLKKLNKDWVNLPKISKKHNRVHKLKKRPNINQYLENKVNLLKKTNDFYKINKKSV
;
A
#
# COMPACT_ATOMS: atom_id res chain seq x y z
N MET A 1 -87.46 -21.07 8.15
CA MET A 1 -86.51 -21.89 7.41
C MET A 1 -85.38 -22.23 8.36
N THR A 2 -85.41 -23.40 8.95
CA THR A 2 -84.37 -23.93 9.81
C THR A 2 -83.42 -24.68 8.88
N GLU A 3 -82.22 -24.15 8.67
CA GLU A 3 -81.17 -24.85 7.96
C GLU A 3 -80.73 -26.06 8.79
N ASN A 4 -81.01 -27.27 8.26
CA ASN A 4 -80.44 -28.51 8.78
C ASN A 4 -78.97 -28.53 8.46
N PHE A 5 -78.09 -28.25 9.42
CA PHE A 5 -76.73 -28.61 9.35
C PHE A 5 -76.59 -30.14 9.31
N ASN A 6 -75.99 -30.68 8.26
CA ASN A 6 -75.73 -32.10 8.10
C ASN A 6 -74.73 -32.56 9.17
N ASP A 7 -74.97 -33.66 9.86
CA ASP A 7 -74.02 -34.27 10.83
C ASP A 7 -72.65 -34.62 10.19
N GLU A 8 -72.60 -34.89 8.88
CA GLU A 8 -71.36 -35.11 8.13
C GLU A 8 -70.49 -33.88 8.08
N ASP A 9 -71.02 -32.65 8.01
CA ASP A 9 -70.27 -31.41 8.01
C ASP A 9 -69.64 -31.07 9.38
N LEU A 10 -70.34 -31.50 10.45
CA LEU A 10 -69.86 -31.37 11.84
C LEU A 10 -68.68 -32.33 12.13
N ASP A 11 -68.80 -33.59 11.68
CA ASP A 11 -67.71 -34.58 11.82
C ASP A 11 -66.48 -34.23 11.00
N ASN A 12 -66.66 -33.68 9.79
CA ASN A 12 -65.53 -33.22 8.95
C ASN A 12 -64.82 -32.02 9.58
N ASN A 13 -65.52 -31.07 10.15
CA ASN A 13 -64.97 -29.92 10.85
C ASN A 13 -64.21 -30.33 12.14
N ALA A 14 -64.73 -31.30 12.90
CA ALA A 14 -64.08 -31.85 14.09
C ALA A 14 -62.75 -32.51 13.73
N ASN A 15 -62.71 -33.26 12.64
CA ASN A 15 -61.48 -33.93 12.16
C ASN A 15 -60.42 -32.91 11.70
N ILE A 16 -60.85 -31.84 11.01
CA ILE A 16 -59.94 -30.76 10.60
C ILE A 16 -59.40 -30.04 11.84
N ILE A 17 -60.19 -29.76 12.84
CA ILE A 17 -59.70 -29.11 14.09
C ILE A 17 -58.72 -30.00 14.83
N GLU A 18 -58.97 -31.32 14.90
CA GLU A 18 -58.00 -32.24 15.52
C GLU A 18 -56.61 -32.28 14.78
N VAL A 19 -56.64 -32.32 13.46
CA VAL A 19 -55.45 -32.25 12.63
C VAL A 19 -54.69 -30.95 12.86
N LEU A 20 -55.38 -29.81 12.88
CA LEU A 20 -54.78 -28.49 13.14
C LEU A 20 -54.19 -28.37 14.57
N LEU A 21 -54.88 -28.94 15.56
CA LEU A 21 -54.38 -28.99 16.94
C LEU A 21 -53.12 -29.83 17.06
N ASN A 22 -53.03 -30.95 16.36
CA ASN A 22 -51.84 -31.80 16.34
C ASN A 22 -50.67 -31.14 15.60
N GLN A 23 -50.94 -30.46 14.49
CA GLN A 23 -49.94 -29.66 13.81
C GLN A 23 -49.42 -28.52 14.68
N ASN A 24 -50.30 -27.77 15.36
CA ASN A 24 -49.92 -26.71 16.27
C ASN A 24 -49.08 -27.22 17.45
N LYS A 25 -49.39 -28.37 18.03
CA LYS A 25 -48.56 -28.99 19.07
C LYS A 25 -47.14 -29.28 18.54
N LYS A 26 -47.04 -29.87 17.36
CA LYS A 26 -45.71 -30.16 16.72
C LYS A 26 -44.90 -28.89 16.47
N ILE A 27 -45.54 -27.86 15.93
CA ILE A 27 -44.89 -26.54 15.73
C ILE A 27 -44.43 -25.95 17.06
N LEU A 28 -45.18 -26.10 18.12
CA LEU A 28 -44.82 -25.59 19.45
C LEU A 28 -43.59 -26.32 20.03
N GLU A 29 -43.50 -27.62 19.84
CA GLU A 29 -42.32 -28.43 20.23
C GLU A 29 -41.10 -28.09 19.42
N GLU A 30 -41.23 -27.93 18.09
CA GLU A 30 -40.13 -27.50 17.20
C GLU A 30 -39.67 -26.10 17.59
N ASN A 31 -40.54 -25.14 17.83
CA ASN A 31 -40.19 -23.80 18.28
C ASN A 31 -39.44 -23.78 19.62
N LYS A 32 -39.79 -24.66 20.53
CA LYS A 32 -39.11 -24.81 21.82
C LYS A 32 -37.71 -25.37 21.64
N SER A 33 -37.51 -26.35 20.75
CA SER A 33 -36.21 -26.90 20.40
C SER A 33 -35.32 -25.84 19.74
N ILE A 34 -35.86 -25.10 18.75
CA ILE A 34 -35.14 -24.01 18.08
C ILE A 34 -34.71 -22.91 19.07
N SER A 35 -35.57 -22.57 20.03
CA SER A 35 -35.26 -21.58 21.07
C SER A 35 -34.11 -22.03 21.96
N GLN A 36 -34.04 -23.31 22.31
CA GLN A 36 -32.93 -23.88 23.10
C GLN A 36 -31.60 -23.89 22.31
N GLU A 37 -31.66 -24.25 21.05
CA GLU A 37 -30.50 -24.24 20.15
C GLU A 37 -29.98 -22.82 19.95
N LEU A 38 -30.86 -21.84 19.76
CA LEU A 38 -30.52 -20.43 19.64
C LEU A 38 -29.83 -19.90 20.89
N GLU A 39 -30.27 -20.27 22.07
CA GLU A 39 -29.63 -19.88 23.33
C GLU A 39 -28.22 -20.52 23.49
N SER A 40 -28.08 -21.79 23.08
CA SER A 40 -26.80 -22.48 23.06
C SER A 40 -25.80 -21.78 22.12
N LEU A 41 -26.22 -21.46 20.88
CA LEU A 41 -25.40 -20.75 19.88
C LEU A 41 -25.03 -19.35 20.35
N LYS A 42 -25.90 -18.63 21.02
CA LYS A 42 -25.60 -17.32 21.61
C LYS A 42 -24.48 -17.43 22.67
N ASN A 43 -24.54 -18.44 23.52
CA ASN A 43 -23.55 -18.68 24.54
C ASN A 43 -22.19 -19.08 23.95
N GLU A 44 -22.17 -19.91 22.92
CA GLU A 44 -20.99 -20.29 22.18
C GLU A 44 -20.34 -19.08 21.50
N ASN A 45 -21.12 -18.25 20.82
CA ASN A 45 -20.64 -17.00 20.21
C ASN A 45 -20.05 -16.04 21.23
N LYS A 46 -20.65 -15.92 22.41
CA LYS A 46 -20.10 -15.11 23.51
C LYS A 46 -18.75 -15.63 23.98
N ASN A 47 -18.60 -16.95 24.13
CA ASN A 47 -17.34 -17.58 24.53
C ASN A 47 -16.26 -17.45 23.44
N LEU A 48 -16.61 -17.61 22.18
CA LEU A 48 -15.71 -17.38 21.04
C LEU A 48 -15.20 -15.94 21.01
N LYS A 49 -16.06 -14.96 21.23
CA LYS A 49 -15.68 -13.54 21.31
C LYS A 49 -14.71 -13.28 22.46
N ILE A 50 -14.96 -13.82 23.64
CA ILE A 50 -14.04 -13.69 24.80
C ILE A 50 -12.68 -14.32 24.50
N ASN A 51 -12.65 -15.48 23.87
CA ASN A 51 -11.41 -16.17 23.55
C ASN A 51 -10.62 -15.42 22.44
N PHE A 52 -11.31 -14.85 21.47
CA PHE A 52 -10.73 -14.01 20.42
C PHE A 52 -10.08 -12.76 21.03
N ASP A 53 -10.77 -12.06 21.95
CA ASP A 53 -10.24 -10.87 22.62
C ASP A 53 -9.03 -11.21 23.51
N LYS A 54 -9.05 -12.34 24.21
CA LYS A 54 -7.89 -12.82 24.98
C LYS A 54 -6.69 -13.13 24.09
N SER A 55 -6.92 -13.80 22.97
CA SER A 55 -5.88 -14.12 21.98
C SER A 55 -5.26 -12.86 21.37
N ASN A 56 -6.09 -11.90 20.99
CA ASN A 56 -5.63 -10.60 20.47
C ASN A 56 -4.79 -9.84 21.51
N LYS A 57 -5.23 -9.82 22.78
CA LYS A 57 -4.50 -9.16 23.86
C LYS A 57 -3.14 -9.80 24.11
N LEU A 58 -3.05 -11.13 24.03
CA LEU A 58 -1.78 -11.85 24.17
C LEU A 58 -0.87 -11.58 22.96
N THR A 59 -1.40 -11.63 21.76
CA THR A 59 -0.68 -11.34 20.52
C THR A 59 -0.09 -9.93 20.54
N ASN A 60 -0.86 -8.93 20.99
CA ASN A 60 -0.38 -7.56 21.10
C ASN A 60 0.73 -7.44 22.15
N LYS A 61 0.62 -8.09 23.32
CA LYS A 61 1.69 -8.09 24.32
C LYS A 61 2.99 -8.70 23.80
N ILE A 62 2.91 -9.80 23.04
CA ILE A 62 4.08 -10.43 22.43
C ILE A 62 4.69 -9.47 21.39
N LEU A 63 3.87 -8.82 20.59
CA LEU A 63 4.30 -7.86 19.57
C LEU A 63 5.01 -6.65 20.20
N ASP A 64 4.44 -6.10 21.27
CA ASP A 64 5.02 -5.01 22.04
C ASP A 64 6.37 -5.38 22.64
N SER A 65 6.48 -6.59 23.21
CA SER A 65 7.75 -7.11 23.74
C SER A 65 8.82 -7.26 22.65
N TYR A 66 8.45 -7.76 21.46
CA TYR A 66 9.37 -7.82 20.32
C TYR A 66 9.79 -6.41 19.86
N ASN A 67 8.87 -5.48 19.78
CA ASN A 67 9.15 -4.10 19.36
C ASN A 67 10.12 -3.42 20.34
N GLU A 68 9.94 -3.58 21.66
CA GLU A 68 10.87 -3.03 22.65
C GLU A 68 12.26 -3.66 22.55
N ASN A 69 12.35 -4.98 22.37
CA ASN A 69 13.64 -5.65 22.18
C ASN A 69 14.34 -5.18 20.89
N PHE A 70 13.58 -4.94 19.79
CA PHE A 70 14.14 -4.38 18.57
C PHE A 70 14.63 -2.94 18.76
N LYS A 71 13.87 -2.09 19.48
CA LYS A 71 14.30 -0.73 19.80
C LYS A 71 15.63 -0.74 20.58
N LEU A 72 15.76 -1.63 21.57
CA LEU A 72 17.00 -1.78 22.33
C LEU A 72 18.16 -2.22 21.44
N LEU A 73 17.94 -3.21 20.56
CA LEU A 73 18.95 -3.66 19.61
C LEU A 73 19.41 -2.54 18.68
N PHE A 74 18.48 -1.74 18.13
CA PHE A 74 18.80 -0.60 17.28
C PHE A 74 19.52 0.51 18.02
N TYR A 75 19.11 0.80 19.25
CA TYR A 75 19.67 1.88 20.04
C TYR A 75 21.10 1.58 20.53
N TYR A 76 21.36 0.33 20.93
CA TYR A 76 22.65 -0.05 21.54
C TYR A 76 23.61 -0.75 20.59
N TYR A 77 23.16 -1.24 19.46
CA TYR A 77 23.97 -1.97 18.48
C TYR A 77 23.86 -1.32 17.11
N ASP A 78 24.97 -0.91 16.56
CA ASP A 78 25.08 -0.47 15.15
C ASP A 78 24.86 -1.68 14.23
N LEU A 79 23.60 -2.04 13.99
CA LEU A 79 23.21 -3.16 13.15
C LEU A 79 23.36 -2.80 11.68
N LYS A 80 24.58 -2.91 11.15
CA LYS A 80 24.85 -2.68 9.73
C LYS A 80 24.49 -3.92 8.91
N PRO A 81 23.76 -3.76 7.79
CA PRO A 81 23.52 -4.86 6.87
C PRO A 81 24.84 -5.38 6.32
N LYS A 82 24.94 -6.72 6.20
CA LYS A 82 26.15 -7.38 5.68
C LYS A 82 25.82 -8.15 4.40
N SER A 83 26.84 -8.35 3.55
CA SER A 83 26.74 -9.23 2.39
C SER A 83 25.64 -8.81 1.40
N VAL A 84 24.79 -9.72 0.97
CA VAL A 84 23.79 -9.51 -0.09
C VAL A 84 22.82 -8.36 0.21
N LEU A 85 22.35 -8.21 1.46
CA LEU A 85 21.45 -7.10 1.81
C LEU A 85 22.15 -5.74 1.65
N LYS A 86 23.40 -5.62 2.12
CA LYS A 86 24.17 -4.38 1.96
C LYS A 86 24.34 -4.04 0.46
N ASN A 87 24.75 -5.00 -0.35
CA ASN A 87 24.94 -4.78 -1.78
C ASN A 87 23.62 -4.45 -2.50
N MET A 88 22.48 -5.02 -2.03
CA MET A 88 21.16 -4.62 -2.55
C MET A 88 20.82 -3.17 -2.20
N GLN A 89 21.05 -2.75 -0.95
CA GLN A 89 20.84 -1.37 -0.52
C GLN A 89 21.76 -0.41 -1.27
N ASP A 90 23.00 -0.80 -1.58
CA ASP A 90 23.90 0.01 -2.39
C ASP A 90 23.39 0.16 -3.84
N VAL A 91 22.81 -0.89 -4.43
CA VAL A 91 22.12 -0.77 -5.73
C VAL A 91 20.91 0.17 -5.63
N CYS A 92 20.10 0.06 -4.57
CA CYS A 92 18.97 0.96 -4.33
C CYS A 92 19.43 2.42 -4.22
N GLN A 93 20.50 2.68 -3.47
CA GLN A 93 21.08 4.00 -3.32
C GLN A 93 21.50 4.58 -4.68
N GLN A 94 22.21 3.80 -5.50
CA GLN A 94 22.65 4.29 -6.81
C GLN A 94 21.50 4.52 -7.79
N ILE A 95 20.42 3.76 -7.70
CA ILE A 95 19.20 4.01 -8.50
C ILE A 95 18.46 5.25 -7.98
N LEU A 96 18.38 5.47 -6.67
CA LEU A 96 17.82 6.69 -6.10
C LEU A 96 18.59 7.92 -6.61
N ASP A 97 19.92 7.89 -6.53
CA ASP A 97 20.78 8.98 -7.03
C ASP A 97 20.55 9.23 -8.53
N LEU A 98 20.40 8.17 -9.33
CA LEU A 98 20.12 8.28 -10.77
C LEU A 98 18.75 8.95 -11.02
N VAL A 99 17.71 8.49 -10.34
CA VAL A 99 16.37 9.07 -10.46
C VAL A 99 16.37 10.54 -10.06
N VAL A 100 17.02 10.88 -8.95
CA VAL A 100 17.14 12.27 -8.48
C VAL A 100 17.93 13.15 -9.45
N ASN A 101 19.00 12.64 -10.05
CA ASN A 101 19.74 13.38 -11.07
C ASN A 101 18.86 13.67 -12.30
N ILE A 102 18.04 12.70 -12.73
CA ILE A 102 17.07 12.90 -13.82
C ILE A 102 15.99 13.91 -13.42
N CYS A 103 15.42 13.78 -12.22
CA CYS A 103 14.46 14.75 -11.71
C CYS A 103 15.03 16.19 -11.71
N ASN A 104 16.25 16.35 -11.22
CA ASN A 104 16.93 17.64 -11.22
C ASN A 104 17.23 18.19 -12.62
N LYS A 105 17.50 17.33 -13.62
CA LYS A 105 17.75 17.73 -15.02
C LYS A 105 16.47 18.25 -15.70
N HIS A 106 15.32 17.75 -15.30
CA HIS A 106 14.03 18.05 -15.91
C HIS A 106 13.09 18.87 -15.02
N ASP A 107 13.59 19.44 -13.91
CA ASP A 107 12.82 20.23 -12.94
C ASP A 107 11.58 19.48 -12.40
N ILE A 108 11.71 18.19 -12.13
CA ILE A 108 10.69 17.30 -11.59
C ILE A 108 10.75 17.32 -10.05
N GLU A 109 9.67 17.67 -9.38
CA GLU A 109 9.57 17.58 -7.93
C GLU A 109 9.24 16.16 -7.48
N TYR A 110 9.94 15.71 -6.45
CA TYR A 110 9.74 14.40 -5.81
C TYR A 110 9.96 14.50 -4.31
N TRP A 111 9.50 13.53 -3.56
CA TRP A 111 9.85 13.36 -2.14
C TRP A 111 10.04 11.91 -1.78
N LEU A 112 10.85 11.64 -0.74
CA LEU A 112 10.90 10.32 -0.12
C LEU A 112 9.55 10.00 0.50
N ASP A 113 9.03 8.78 0.26
CA ASP A 113 7.72 8.34 0.72
C ASP A 113 7.84 7.02 1.51
N GLY A 114 6.76 6.55 2.07
CA GLY A 114 6.65 5.23 2.68
C GLY A 114 7.71 4.93 3.73
N THR A 115 8.29 3.72 3.61
CA THR A 115 9.34 3.25 4.51
C THR A 115 10.66 3.98 4.30
N THR A 116 10.89 4.54 3.13
CA THR A 116 12.09 5.35 2.83
C THR A 116 12.07 6.68 3.58
N LEU A 117 10.92 7.38 3.61
CA LEU A 117 10.75 8.58 4.42
C LEU A 117 10.93 8.28 5.91
N LEU A 118 10.34 7.18 6.38
CA LEU A 118 10.51 6.74 7.77
C LEU A 118 11.97 6.49 8.10
N GLY A 119 12.71 5.84 7.20
CA GLY A 119 14.14 5.60 7.33
C GLY A 119 14.95 6.90 7.38
N ALA A 120 14.66 7.87 6.51
CA ALA A 120 15.30 9.20 6.51
C ALA A 120 15.04 9.94 7.82
N THR A 121 13.79 9.90 8.33
CA THR A 121 13.39 10.64 9.53
C THR A 121 14.00 10.10 10.82
N HIS A 122 14.19 8.75 10.92
CA HIS A 122 14.59 8.09 12.19
C HIS A 122 15.98 7.50 12.20
N HIS A 123 16.54 7.17 11.04
CA HIS A 123 17.77 6.38 10.95
C HIS A 123 18.79 6.98 9.98
N GLU A 124 18.46 8.08 9.34
CA GLU A 124 19.26 8.68 8.27
C GLU A 124 19.68 7.66 7.19
N GLY A 125 18.82 6.63 6.96
CA GLY A 125 19.08 5.55 6.01
C GLY A 125 18.03 4.47 6.00
N PHE A 126 18.34 3.33 5.38
CA PHE A 126 17.41 2.21 5.30
C PHE A 126 16.99 1.67 6.66
N LEU A 127 15.72 1.33 6.79
CA LEU A 127 15.25 0.51 7.90
C LEU A 127 15.89 -0.89 7.85
N LEU A 128 15.99 -1.56 9.00
CA LEU A 128 16.55 -2.91 9.08
C LEU A 128 15.78 -3.88 8.18
N GLY A 129 16.50 -4.51 7.25
CA GLY A 129 15.93 -5.47 6.31
C GLY A 129 15.25 -4.86 5.09
N ASP A 130 15.11 -3.54 5.02
CA ASP A 130 14.56 -2.85 3.87
C ASP A 130 15.51 -2.89 2.68
N ASN A 131 14.97 -3.03 1.47
CA ASN A 131 15.75 -3.22 0.26
C ASN A 131 15.06 -2.65 -0.99
N ASP A 132 14.22 -1.65 -0.81
CA ASP A 132 13.57 -0.85 -1.85
C ASP A 132 13.43 0.60 -1.41
N ILE A 133 13.12 1.44 -2.36
CA ILE A 133 12.93 2.88 -2.21
C ILE A 133 11.52 3.22 -2.66
N ASP A 134 10.84 4.06 -1.89
CA ASP A 134 9.53 4.62 -2.22
C ASP A 134 9.68 6.12 -2.45
N LEU A 135 9.15 6.63 -3.57
CA LEU A 135 9.06 8.04 -3.88
C LEU A 135 7.61 8.46 -4.14
N GLY A 136 7.27 9.68 -3.77
CA GLY A 136 6.04 10.34 -4.18
C GLY A 136 6.32 11.43 -5.21
N MET A 137 5.41 11.63 -6.15
CA MET A 137 5.40 12.75 -7.11
C MET A 137 3.98 13.24 -7.31
N MET A 138 3.80 14.55 -7.51
CA MET A 138 2.52 15.05 -7.99
C MET A 138 2.28 14.55 -9.42
N ARG A 139 1.02 14.42 -9.82
CA ARG A 139 0.62 13.84 -11.12
C ARG A 139 1.40 14.41 -12.31
N LYS A 140 1.51 15.72 -12.37
CA LYS A 140 2.23 16.41 -13.46
C LYS A 140 3.70 15.99 -13.54
N ASP A 141 4.39 15.91 -12.40
CA ASP A 141 5.78 15.50 -12.32
C ASP A 141 5.94 14.00 -12.61
N TYR A 142 4.99 13.20 -12.14
CA TYR A 142 4.94 11.76 -12.42
C TYR A 142 4.79 11.46 -13.93
N GLU A 143 3.92 12.17 -14.61
CA GLU A 143 3.71 12.02 -16.06
C GLU A 143 4.93 12.50 -16.86
N LEU A 144 5.51 13.64 -16.47
CA LEU A 144 6.76 14.11 -17.09
C LEU A 144 7.91 13.10 -16.87
N PHE A 145 8.02 12.52 -15.67
CA PHE A 145 9.02 11.48 -15.41
C PHE A 145 8.81 10.25 -16.31
N LEU A 146 7.56 9.81 -16.52
CA LEU A 146 7.25 8.73 -17.46
C LEU A 146 7.74 9.00 -18.88
N GLU A 147 7.60 10.24 -19.34
CA GLU A 147 8.01 10.65 -20.69
C GLU A 147 9.54 10.64 -20.87
N VAL A 148 10.27 11.16 -19.87
CA VAL A 148 11.71 11.39 -20.03
C VAL A 148 12.58 10.20 -19.60
N PHE A 149 12.13 9.38 -18.65
CA PHE A 149 12.98 8.37 -18.02
C PHE A 149 13.57 7.34 -19.00
N GLY A 150 12.75 6.89 -19.96
CA GLY A 150 13.20 5.93 -20.97
C GLY A 150 14.30 6.48 -21.88
N SER A 151 14.19 7.74 -22.30
CA SER A 151 15.20 8.41 -23.13
C SER A 151 16.50 8.65 -22.34
N GLU A 152 16.40 9.05 -21.09
CA GLU A 152 17.55 9.21 -20.19
C GLU A 152 18.32 7.88 -20.00
N LEU A 153 17.63 6.77 -19.76
CA LEU A 153 18.29 5.47 -19.67
C LEU A 153 19.03 5.10 -20.96
N LYS A 154 18.49 5.45 -22.13
CA LYS A 154 19.11 5.20 -23.43
C LYS A 154 20.33 6.08 -23.65
N GLU A 155 20.24 7.37 -23.30
CA GLU A 155 21.35 8.33 -23.41
C GLU A 155 22.60 7.84 -22.65
N TYR A 156 22.40 7.25 -21.47
CA TYR A 156 23.51 6.73 -20.65
C TYR A 156 23.79 5.24 -20.85
N GLY A 157 23.18 4.58 -21.84
CA GLY A 157 23.38 3.15 -22.13
C GLY A 157 22.93 2.20 -21.03
N LEU A 158 22.00 2.65 -20.18
CA LEU A 158 21.49 1.90 -19.03
C LEU A 158 20.28 1.01 -19.33
N GLU A 159 19.66 1.09 -20.50
CA GLU A 159 18.43 0.38 -20.84
C GLU A 159 18.54 -1.16 -20.76
N LYS A 160 19.75 -1.70 -20.82
CA LYS A 160 20.03 -3.13 -20.61
C LYS A 160 20.19 -3.52 -19.15
N HIS A 161 20.43 -2.56 -18.27
CA HIS A 161 20.78 -2.75 -16.86
C HIS A 161 19.66 -2.34 -15.90
N VAL A 162 18.95 -1.29 -16.23
CA VAL A 162 17.80 -0.75 -15.49
C VAL A 162 16.55 -1.00 -16.30
N LYS A 163 15.58 -1.64 -15.71
CA LYS A 163 14.27 -1.88 -16.32
C LYS A 163 13.23 -1.10 -15.54
N TRP A 164 12.26 -0.55 -16.24
CA TRP A 164 11.12 0.11 -15.64
C TRP A 164 9.84 -0.31 -16.34
N LYS A 165 8.75 -0.24 -15.63
CA LYS A 165 7.44 -0.56 -16.16
C LYS A 165 6.35 0.03 -15.28
N LEU A 166 5.21 0.29 -15.88
CA LEU A 166 3.94 0.34 -15.19
C LEU A 166 3.54 -1.12 -14.90
N LEU A 167 3.47 -1.49 -13.62
CA LEU A 167 3.29 -2.87 -13.22
C LEU A 167 1.86 -3.35 -13.46
N ARG A 168 1.73 -4.40 -14.30
CA ARG A 168 0.55 -5.26 -14.31
C ARG A 168 0.96 -6.60 -13.67
N HIS A 169 0.44 -6.92 -12.49
CA HIS A 169 0.83 -8.13 -11.78
C HIS A 169 -0.38 -9.04 -11.52
N GLY A 170 -0.63 -10.00 -12.42
CA GLY A 170 -1.71 -10.98 -12.31
C GLY A 170 -3.09 -10.32 -12.13
N ASN A 171 -3.91 -10.87 -11.22
CA ASN A 171 -5.21 -10.30 -10.84
C ASN A 171 -5.10 -9.04 -9.94
N ASN A 172 -3.89 -8.69 -9.49
CA ASN A 172 -3.60 -7.45 -8.79
C ASN A 172 -3.00 -6.45 -9.79
N VAL A 173 -3.84 -5.62 -10.35
CA VAL A 173 -3.41 -4.51 -11.21
C VAL A 173 -2.78 -3.46 -10.32
N LEU A 174 -1.46 -3.36 -10.41
CA LEU A 174 -0.66 -2.29 -9.82
C LEU A 174 -0.21 -1.41 -10.98
N TYR A 175 -0.49 -0.11 -10.93
CA TYR A 175 -0.23 0.79 -12.05
C TYR A 175 0.63 1.98 -11.64
N PHE A 176 1.72 1.70 -10.93
CA PHE A 176 2.72 2.71 -10.58
C PHE A 176 4.07 2.37 -11.24
N ILE A 177 4.94 3.37 -11.33
CA ILE A 177 6.29 3.17 -11.88
C ILE A 177 7.09 2.31 -10.91
N GLN A 178 7.53 1.15 -11.41
CA GLN A 178 8.50 0.33 -10.71
C GLN A 178 9.79 0.23 -11.50
N ILE A 179 10.89 0.60 -10.87
CA ILE A 179 12.24 0.48 -11.42
C ILE A 179 12.90 -0.78 -10.84
N SER A 180 13.49 -1.58 -11.71
CA SER A 180 14.17 -2.84 -11.36
C SER A 180 15.61 -2.83 -11.85
N CYS A 181 16.52 -3.30 -11.01
CA CYS A 181 17.93 -3.49 -11.34
C CYS A 181 18.43 -4.79 -10.73
N ALA A 182 19.42 -5.42 -11.33
CA ALA A 182 20.02 -6.66 -10.84
C ALA A 182 19.02 -7.83 -10.60
N GLY A 183 17.82 -7.75 -11.18
CA GLY A 183 16.79 -8.78 -11.09
C GLY A 183 15.90 -8.69 -9.86
N PHE A 184 15.83 -7.51 -9.23
CA PHE A 184 14.84 -7.21 -8.19
C PHE A 184 14.27 -5.80 -8.39
N ALA A 185 13.07 -5.55 -7.83
CA ALA A 185 12.49 -4.21 -7.77
C ALA A 185 13.29 -3.38 -6.75
N VAL A 186 13.66 -2.19 -7.15
CA VAL A 186 14.61 -1.34 -6.42
C VAL A 186 13.94 -0.07 -5.95
N LEU A 187 13.06 0.53 -6.80
CA LEU A 187 12.44 1.80 -6.53
C LEU A 187 11.03 1.83 -7.11
N ASP A 188 10.09 2.28 -6.30
CA ASP A 188 8.68 2.47 -6.65
C ASP A 188 8.34 3.96 -6.56
N ILE A 189 7.62 4.50 -7.58
CA ILE A 189 7.18 5.89 -7.61
C ILE A 189 5.65 5.91 -7.62
N PHE A 190 5.06 6.64 -6.67
CA PHE A 190 3.62 6.75 -6.50
C PHE A 190 3.13 8.14 -6.90
N PRO A 191 2.12 8.24 -7.78
CA PRO A 191 1.49 9.50 -8.10
C PRO A 191 0.61 9.99 -6.95
N TYR A 192 0.47 11.32 -6.88
CA TYR A 192 -0.42 12.03 -5.99
C TYR A 192 -1.21 13.07 -6.77
N ASP A 193 -2.45 13.31 -6.36
CA ASP A 193 -3.38 14.17 -7.06
C ASP A 193 -3.90 15.28 -6.14
N TYR A 194 -4.10 16.49 -6.69
CA TYR A 194 -4.73 17.58 -5.98
C TYR A 194 -6.25 17.47 -6.01
N ILE A 195 -6.88 17.88 -4.90
CA ILE A 195 -8.33 17.96 -4.78
C ILE A 195 -8.72 19.20 -3.98
N GLU A 196 -9.80 19.89 -4.42
CA GLU A 196 -10.41 20.99 -3.69
C GLU A 196 -11.76 20.55 -3.14
N ASP A 197 -12.12 21.03 -1.95
CA ASP A 197 -13.42 20.80 -1.32
C ASP A 197 -13.93 19.34 -1.42
N PRO A 198 -13.14 18.34 -0.94
CA PRO A 198 -13.53 16.95 -1.05
C PRO A 198 -14.85 16.70 -0.29
N PRO A 199 -15.82 15.97 -0.89
CA PRO A 199 -17.07 15.65 -0.22
C PRO A 199 -16.85 14.73 0.98
N GLU A 200 -17.78 14.69 1.94
CA GLU A 200 -17.67 13.86 3.15
C GLU A 200 -17.45 12.37 2.84
N ASN A 201 -18.04 11.86 1.76
CA ASN A 201 -17.91 10.47 1.31
C ASN A 201 -16.73 10.23 0.36
N ILE A 202 -15.77 11.16 0.23
CA ILE A 202 -14.62 11.05 -0.69
C ILE A 202 -13.86 9.74 -0.58
N LYS A 203 -13.74 9.18 0.62
CA LYS A 203 -13.07 7.88 0.83
C LYS A 203 -13.79 6.73 0.12
N GLN A 204 -15.12 6.75 0.12
CA GLN A 204 -15.91 5.74 -0.61
C GLN A 204 -15.77 5.95 -2.11
N LEU A 205 -15.96 7.18 -2.59
CA LEU A 205 -15.82 7.52 -4.01
C LEU A 205 -14.44 7.13 -4.55
N TYR A 206 -13.38 7.45 -3.82
CA TYR A 206 -12.02 7.02 -4.16
C TYR A 206 -11.89 5.50 -4.25
N GLY A 207 -12.49 4.76 -3.32
CA GLY A 207 -12.49 3.30 -3.34
C GLY A 207 -13.20 2.73 -4.57
N ASP A 208 -14.34 3.29 -4.93
CA ASP A 208 -15.13 2.90 -6.10
C ASP A 208 -14.37 3.19 -7.41
N GLU A 209 -13.80 4.41 -7.54
CA GLU A 209 -13.00 4.79 -8.70
C GLU A 209 -11.71 3.96 -8.83
N LYS A 210 -11.07 3.64 -7.71
CA LYS A 210 -9.91 2.74 -7.70
C LYS A 210 -10.24 1.33 -8.21
N ASN A 211 -11.41 0.80 -7.85
CA ASN A 211 -11.87 -0.50 -8.33
C ASN A 211 -12.22 -0.43 -9.81
N LYS A 212 -12.89 0.64 -10.25
CA LYS A 212 -13.22 0.90 -11.66
C LYS A 212 -11.96 1.05 -12.51
N PHE A 213 -10.98 1.82 -12.06
CA PHE A 213 -9.68 1.95 -12.71
C PHE A 213 -9.02 0.58 -12.91
N LYS A 214 -9.00 -0.27 -11.89
CA LYS A 214 -8.47 -1.64 -12.00
C LYS A 214 -9.21 -2.48 -13.03
N SER A 215 -10.54 -2.42 -13.07
CA SER A 215 -11.36 -3.14 -14.06
C SER A 215 -11.05 -2.66 -15.47
N ASN A 216 -11.01 -1.34 -15.69
CA ASN A 216 -10.66 -0.74 -16.97
C ASN A 216 -9.32 -1.27 -17.51
N ILE A 217 -8.31 -1.32 -16.64
CA ILE A 217 -6.98 -1.82 -17.00
C ILE A 217 -6.99 -3.33 -17.28
N LEU A 218 -7.79 -4.12 -16.56
CA LEU A 218 -7.94 -5.55 -16.82
C LEU A 218 -8.64 -5.82 -18.16
N GLU A 219 -9.54 -4.94 -18.58
CA GLU A 219 -10.26 -4.95 -19.85
C GLU A 219 -9.47 -4.31 -21.00
N ASP A 220 -8.16 -4.07 -20.79
CA ASP A 220 -7.23 -3.47 -21.77
C ASP A 220 -7.59 -2.04 -22.20
N LYS A 221 -8.39 -1.30 -21.41
CA LYS A 221 -8.60 0.13 -21.61
C LYS A 221 -7.30 0.90 -21.40
N SER A 222 -7.10 1.98 -22.15
CA SER A 222 -5.87 2.75 -22.03
C SER A 222 -5.71 3.35 -20.64
N TYR A 223 -4.46 3.46 -20.17
CA TYR A 223 -4.12 4.09 -18.89
C TYR A 223 -4.61 5.55 -18.86
N SER A 224 -4.33 6.32 -19.92
CA SER A 224 -4.71 7.73 -20.00
C SER A 224 -6.22 7.92 -19.93
N GLU A 225 -7.01 7.15 -20.67
CA GLU A 225 -8.48 7.21 -20.61
C GLU A 225 -8.98 6.87 -19.20
N SER A 226 -8.42 5.82 -18.58
CA SER A 226 -8.82 5.38 -17.24
C SER A 226 -8.51 6.41 -16.17
N ILE A 227 -7.37 7.11 -16.25
CA ILE A 227 -7.01 8.20 -15.33
C ILE A 227 -7.88 9.43 -15.57
N ASN A 228 -8.18 9.79 -16.82
CA ASN A 228 -9.06 10.91 -17.13
C ASN A 228 -10.47 10.71 -16.53
N GLU A 229 -11.00 9.49 -16.55
CA GLU A 229 -12.26 9.18 -15.86
C GLU A 229 -12.17 9.41 -14.36
N VAL A 230 -11.10 8.97 -13.70
CA VAL A 230 -10.86 9.19 -12.26
C VAL A 230 -10.81 10.70 -11.96
N TYR A 231 -10.12 11.49 -12.79
CA TYR A 231 -10.03 12.95 -12.64
C TYR A 231 -11.40 13.61 -12.68
N VAL A 232 -12.23 13.23 -13.65
CA VAL A 232 -13.61 13.77 -13.79
C VAL A 232 -14.46 13.35 -12.57
N ASN A 233 -14.46 12.07 -12.22
CA ASN A 233 -15.37 11.52 -11.22
C ASN A 233 -15.02 11.95 -9.77
N LEU A 234 -13.74 12.16 -9.48
CA LEU A 234 -13.28 12.65 -8.17
C LEU A 234 -13.05 14.16 -8.14
N ASN A 235 -13.28 14.89 -9.23
CA ASN A 235 -13.00 16.32 -9.36
C ASN A 235 -11.54 16.66 -8.98
N LEU A 236 -10.58 15.90 -9.54
CA LEU A 236 -9.15 16.11 -9.31
C LEU A 236 -8.61 17.23 -10.18
N SER A 237 -7.44 17.76 -9.82
CA SER A 237 -6.79 18.87 -10.52
C SER A 237 -5.30 18.61 -10.71
N HIS A 238 -4.77 19.05 -11.85
CA HIS A 238 -3.31 19.15 -12.07
C HIS A 238 -2.70 20.39 -11.42
N ASP A 239 -3.54 21.40 -11.17
CA ASP A 239 -3.11 22.62 -10.49
C ASP A 239 -3.22 22.46 -8.98
N GLN A 240 -2.36 23.15 -8.25
CA GLN A 240 -2.31 23.11 -6.79
C GLN A 240 -3.67 23.48 -6.18
N LYS A 241 -4.13 22.64 -5.25
CA LYS A 241 -5.35 22.79 -4.46
C LYS A 241 -5.05 22.64 -2.98
N SER A 242 -6.09 22.81 -2.14
CA SER A 242 -5.97 22.79 -0.68
C SER A 242 -5.58 21.43 -0.12
N PHE A 243 -5.89 20.34 -0.84
CA PHE A 243 -5.62 18.99 -0.38
C PHE A 243 -4.94 18.13 -1.46
N VAL A 244 -4.25 17.10 -0.97
CA VAL A 244 -3.59 16.07 -1.76
C VAL A 244 -4.10 14.69 -1.33
N ILE A 245 -4.31 13.81 -2.30
CA ILE A 245 -4.65 12.40 -2.09
C ILE A 245 -3.67 11.50 -2.86
N PRO A 246 -3.42 10.25 -2.41
CA PRO A 246 -2.67 9.28 -3.22
C PRO A 246 -3.43 8.97 -4.51
N GLY A 247 -2.72 8.77 -5.60
CA GLY A 247 -3.30 8.29 -6.86
C GLY A 247 -3.93 6.89 -6.69
N VAL A 248 -4.95 6.60 -7.48
CA VAL A 248 -5.67 5.31 -7.45
C VAL A 248 -4.77 4.12 -7.80
N GLU A 249 -3.63 4.37 -8.42
CA GLU A 249 -2.60 3.39 -8.79
C GLU A 249 -1.86 2.80 -7.59
N ARG A 250 -1.85 3.50 -6.45
CA ARG A 250 -1.12 3.04 -5.27
C ARG A 250 -1.65 1.68 -4.78
N PRO A 251 -0.79 0.70 -4.47
CA PRO A 251 -1.23 -0.64 -4.07
C PRO A 251 -1.91 -0.64 -2.68
N GLY A 252 -2.81 -1.59 -2.47
CA GLY A 252 -3.52 -1.80 -1.20
C GLY A 252 -4.97 -1.26 -1.20
N SER A 253 -5.82 -1.88 -0.40
CA SER A 253 -7.25 -1.54 -0.28
C SER A 253 -7.52 -0.35 0.66
N SER A 254 -6.59 -0.04 1.58
CA SER A 254 -6.73 1.00 2.61
C SER A 254 -5.73 2.14 2.45
N THR A 255 -5.40 2.49 1.21
CA THR A 255 -4.37 3.50 0.91
C THR A 255 -4.90 4.92 0.85
N PHE A 256 -6.21 5.14 0.99
CA PHE A 256 -6.77 6.48 0.97
C PHE A 256 -6.43 7.25 2.24
N TYR A 257 -5.89 8.43 2.06
CA TYR A 257 -5.79 9.47 3.07
C TYR A 257 -5.85 10.84 2.41
N LEU A 258 -6.41 11.79 3.14
CA LEU A 258 -6.47 13.19 2.76
C LEU A 258 -5.45 13.96 3.58
N GLN A 259 -4.58 14.73 2.91
CA GLN A 259 -3.62 15.59 3.58
C GLN A 259 -3.70 17.02 3.05
N LYS A 260 -3.38 18.00 3.89
CA LYS A 260 -3.31 19.41 3.48
C LYS A 260 -2.08 19.62 2.62
N THR A 261 -2.23 20.33 1.51
CA THR A 261 -1.12 20.71 0.63
C THR A 261 -0.05 21.51 1.39
N SER A 262 -0.46 22.38 2.32
CA SER A 262 0.44 23.17 3.17
C SER A 262 1.30 22.35 4.14
N GLU A 263 0.96 21.08 4.39
CA GLU A 263 1.75 20.15 5.21
C GLU A 263 2.75 19.33 4.35
N LEU A 264 2.48 19.23 3.04
CA LEU A 264 3.38 18.59 2.09
C LEU A 264 4.39 19.59 1.52
N PHE A 265 3.94 20.79 1.14
CA PHE A 265 4.73 21.83 0.49
C PHE A 265 4.92 23.11 1.35
N PRO A 266 6.01 23.87 1.10
CA PRO A 266 7.12 23.53 0.20
C PRO A 266 7.90 22.34 0.74
N LEU A 267 8.46 21.52 -0.16
CA LEU A 267 9.32 20.41 0.24
C LEU A 267 10.53 20.90 1.03
N THR A 268 11.00 20.08 1.95
CA THR A 268 12.24 20.28 2.73
C THR A 268 13.24 19.19 2.40
N THR A 269 14.34 19.09 3.11
CA THR A 269 15.33 18.03 2.91
C THR A 269 15.54 17.22 4.19
N ALA A 270 15.94 15.96 4.01
CA ALA A 270 16.41 15.09 5.09
C ALA A 270 17.56 14.22 4.59
N THR A 271 18.43 13.86 5.53
CA THR A 271 19.55 12.97 5.24
C THR A 271 19.08 11.52 5.08
N PHE A 272 19.54 10.87 4.01
CA PHE A 272 19.40 9.44 3.80
C PHE A 272 20.69 8.88 3.22
N ASN A 273 21.36 7.97 3.96
CA ASN A 273 22.67 7.41 3.60
C ASN A 273 23.74 8.48 3.22
N ASN A 274 23.87 9.53 4.04
CA ASN A 274 24.77 10.66 3.87
C ASN A 274 24.50 11.54 2.64
N HIS A 275 23.34 11.46 2.03
CA HIS A 275 22.88 12.35 0.96
C HIS A 275 21.60 13.05 1.39
N GLU A 276 21.39 14.29 0.89
CA GLU A 276 20.17 15.06 1.12
C GLU A 276 19.16 14.80 0.02
N TYR A 277 17.91 14.51 0.42
CA TYR A 277 16.78 14.27 -0.47
C TYR A 277 15.56 15.07 -0.06
N CYS A 278 14.71 15.38 -1.03
CA CYS A 278 13.45 16.06 -0.79
C CYS A 278 12.51 15.18 0.05
N VAL A 279 11.87 15.81 1.04
CA VAL A 279 10.88 15.19 1.92
C VAL A 279 9.71 16.15 2.13
N PRO A 280 8.52 15.67 2.55
CA PRO A 280 7.41 16.52 2.92
C PRO A 280 7.81 17.57 3.96
N LYS A 281 7.21 18.77 3.89
CA LYS A 281 7.43 19.84 4.88
C LYS A 281 7.21 19.36 6.32
N ASN A 282 6.18 18.57 6.53
CA ASN A 282 5.86 17.98 7.83
C ASN A 282 5.89 16.44 7.73
N ASN A 283 7.07 15.86 7.93
CA ASN A 283 7.30 14.42 7.86
C ASN A 283 6.39 13.65 8.83
N ASP A 284 6.24 14.13 10.05
CA ASP A 284 5.39 13.51 11.08
C ASP A 284 3.93 13.44 10.65
N TYR A 285 3.42 14.53 10.09
CA TYR A 285 2.04 14.57 9.60
C TYR A 285 1.84 13.60 8.44
N HIS A 286 2.76 13.57 7.48
CA HIS A 286 2.71 12.68 6.33
C HIS A 286 2.79 11.21 6.76
N LEU A 287 3.75 10.84 7.61
CA LEU A 287 3.91 9.48 8.12
C LEU A 287 2.70 8.99 8.92
N LYS A 288 2.06 9.87 9.72
CA LYS A 288 0.80 9.56 10.42
C LYS A 288 -0.35 9.25 9.48
N LYS A 289 -0.39 9.86 8.30
CA LYS A 289 -1.39 9.54 7.27
C LYS A 289 -1.15 8.18 6.62
N LEU A 290 0.11 7.83 6.40
CA LEU A 290 0.50 6.52 5.87
C LEU A 290 0.25 5.38 6.89
N ASN A 291 0.63 5.60 8.13
CA ASN A 291 0.45 4.64 9.22
C ASN A 291 0.29 5.37 10.56
N LYS A 292 -0.84 5.20 11.21
CA LYS A 292 -1.11 5.84 12.52
C LYS A 292 -0.08 5.49 13.60
N ASP A 293 0.49 4.30 13.53
CA ASP A 293 1.45 3.76 14.50
C ASP A 293 2.91 3.83 13.99
N TRP A 294 3.22 4.80 13.14
CA TRP A 294 4.54 4.89 12.50
C TRP A 294 5.70 5.08 13.49
N VAL A 295 5.46 5.69 14.65
CA VAL A 295 6.45 5.86 15.73
C VAL A 295 6.90 4.51 16.32
N ASN A 296 6.02 3.52 16.28
CA ASN A 296 6.39 2.17 16.68
C ASN A 296 7.07 1.49 15.51
N LEU A 297 8.30 1.01 15.72
CA LEU A 297 9.11 0.35 14.71
C LEU A 297 8.27 -0.55 13.80
N PRO A 298 8.49 -0.49 12.48
CA PRO A 298 7.67 -1.23 11.54
C PRO A 298 7.67 -2.70 11.90
N LYS A 299 6.48 -3.26 12.03
CA LYS A 299 6.28 -4.71 12.09
C LYS A 299 7.10 -5.32 10.97
N ILE A 300 7.97 -6.27 11.28
CA ILE A 300 8.83 -6.94 10.29
C ILE A 300 7.97 -7.26 9.07
N SER A 301 8.23 -6.56 8.00
CA SER A 301 7.48 -6.76 6.75
C SER A 301 7.78 -8.16 6.23
N LYS A 302 6.78 -9.05 6.22
CA LYS A 302 6.89 -10.37 5.57
C LYS A 302 7.07 -10.25 4.04
N LYS A 303 7.09 -9.04 3.51
CA LYS A 303 6.83 -8.78 2.10
C LYS A 303 7.91 -9.25 1.15
N HIS A 304 9.17 -9.22 1.50
CA HIS A 304 10.17 -9.41 0.46
C HIS A 304 11.27 -10.38 0.87
N ASN A 305 11.04 -11.66 0.62
CA ASN A 305 12.09 -12.69 0.68
C ASN A 305 13.11 -12.55 -0.49
N ARG A 306 13.33 -11.29 -0.96
CA ARG A 306 14.23 -10.97 -2.08
C ARG A 306 15.67 -11.36 -1.75
N VAL A 307 16.13 -11.00 -0.56
CA VAL A 307 17.47 -11.35 -0.05
C VAL A 307 17.68 -12.86 -0.08
N HIS A 308 16.73 -13.65 0.42
CA HIS A 308 16.83 -15.11 0.44
C HIS A 308 16.86 -15.70 -0.97
N LYS A 309 16.06 -15.18 -1.90
CA LYS A 309 16.07 -15.62 -3.30
C LYS A 309 17.40 -15.29 -3.98
N LEU A 310 17.94 -14.10 -3.76
CA LEU A 310 19.19 -13.67 -4.37
C LEU A 310 20.40 -14.41 -3.79
N LYS A 311 20.44 -14.69 -2.49
CA LYS A 311 21.52 -15.48 -1.86
C LYS A 311 21.76 -16.85 -2.51
N LYS A 312 20.75 -17.41 -3.18
CA LYS A 312 20.86 -18.69 -3.88
C LYS A 312 21.59 -18.59 -5.23
N ARG A 313 21.83 -17.39 -5.74
CA ARG A 313 22.51 -17.19 -7.01
C ARG A 313 24.02 -17.23 -6.82
N PRO A 314 24.78 -17.98 -7.65
CA PRO A 314 26.23 -17.98 -7.57
C PRO A 314 26.79 -16.58 -7.86
N ASN A 315 27.86 -16.20 -7.18
CA ASN A 315 28.58 -14.93 -7.36
C ASN A 315 27.71 -13.67 -7.24
N ILE A 316 26.60 -13.74 -6.49
CA ILE A 316 25.63 -12.64 -6.41
C ILE A 316 26.25 -11.33 -5.87
N ASN A 317 27.16 -11.41 -4.89
CA ASN A 317 27.79 -10.23 -4.34
C ASN A 317 28.60 -9.49 -5.41
N GLN A 318 29.46 -10.20 -6.13
CA GLN A 318 30.25 -9.62 -7.24
C GLN A 318 29.35 -9.03 -8.33
N TYR A 319 28.24 -9.71 -8.64
CA TYR A 319 27.29 -9.22 -9.62
C TYR A 319 26.63 -7.91 -9.17
N LEU A 320 26.22 -7.79 -7.90
CA LEU A 320 25.64 -6.57 -7.32
C LEU A 320 26.68 -5.43 -7.28
N GLU A 321 27.89 -5.71 -6.83
CA GLU A 321 29.00 -4.75 -6.81
C GLU A 321 29.31 -4.18 -8.19
N ASN A 322 29.32 -5.02 -9.22
CA ASN A 322 29.49 -4.57 -10.60
C ASN A 322 28.35 -3.62 -11.05
N LYS A 323 27.09 -3.86 -10.58
CA LYS A 323 25.97 -2.94 -10.85
C LYS A 323 26.12 -1.61 -10.12
N VAL A 324 26.53 -1.64 -8.86
CA VAL A 324 26.85 -0.43 -8.08
C VAL A 324 27.91 0.41 -8.81
N ASN A 325 29.01 -0.21 -9.22
CA ASN A 325 30.11 0.48 -9.91
C ASN A 325 29.67 1.09 -11.25
N LEU A 326 28.82 0.39 -12.02
CA LEU A 326 28.27 0.91 -13.26
C LEU A 326 27.42 2.16 -13.03
N LEU A 327 26.45 2.07 -12.11
CA LEU A 327 25.53 3.16 -11.79
C LEU A 327 26.25 4.36 -11.19
N LYS A 328 27.25 4.11 -10.34
CA LYS A 328 28.06 5.18 -9.74
C LYS A 328 28.78 6.01 -10.80
N LYS A 329 29.39 5.36 -11.80
CA LYS A 329 30.02 6.08 -12.92
C LYS A 329 29.05 7.00 -13.64
N THR A 330 27.81 6.54 -13.86
CA THR A 330 26.78 7.37 -14.48
C THR A 330 26.39 8.55 -13.59
N ASN A 331 26.18 8.31 -12.29
CA ASN A 331 25.85 9.35 -11.32
C ASN A 331 26.94 10.40 -11.18
N ASP A 332 28.20 9.98 -11.19
CA ASP A 332 29.35 10.91 -11.15
C ASP A 332 29.40 11.79 -12.41
N PHE A 333 29.03 11.24 -13.58
CA PHE A 333 28.96 12.02 -14.82
C PHE A 333 27.87 13.11 -14.76
N TYR A 334 26.68 12.81 -14.20
CA TYR A 334 25.64 13.83 -13.97
C TYR A 334 26.14 14.98 -13.07
N LYS A 335 26.88 14.65 -12.01
CA LYS A 335 27.43 15.66 -11.08
C LYS A 335 28.43 16.59 -11.72
N ILE A 336 29.24 16.07 -12.66
CA ILE A 336 30.24 16.87 -13.38
C ILE A 336 29.58 17.85 -14.33
N ASN A 337 28.57 17.38 -15.08
CA ASN A 337 27.89 18.22 -16.06
C ASN A 337 26.99 19.31 -15.41
N LYS A 338 26.49 19.07 -14.18
CA LYS A 338 25.73 20.09 -13.42
C LYS A 338 26.62 21.28 -12.97
N LYS A 339 27.94 21.09 -12.83
CA LYS A 339 28.91 22.17 -12.46
C LYS A 339 29.34 23.02 -13.65
N SER A 340 28.93 22.65 -14.87
CA SER A 340 29.34 23.31 -16.11
C SER A 340 28.26 24.21 -16.70
N VAL A 341 27.10 24.32 -16.04
CA VAL A 341 25.98 25.22 -16.35
C VAL A 341 25.77 26.14 -15.14
#